data_ce3a3fb02cba22428a9b06a4a04cb812
#
_entry.id   ce3a3fb02cba22428a9b06a4a04cb812
#
_cell.length_a   1.000
_cell.length_b   1.000
_cell.length_c   1.000
_cell.angle_alpha   90.00
_cell.angle_beta   90.00
_cell.angle_gamma   90.00
#
_symmetry.space_group_name_H-M   'P 1'
#
loop_
_entity.id
_entity.type
_entity.pdbx_description
1 polymer ?
#
loop_
_entity_poly.entity_id
_entity_poly.type
_entity_poly.pdbx_seq_one_letter_code
_entity_poly.pdbx_strand_id
1 'polypeptide(L)'
;ASYRRQRQMCIRDSLIPGAKAPKLITKKTLKFLKKGCVLVDIAIDQGGCFETSKPTTHENPTYIIDGVVHYCVANMPGAVPYTSTQALTNMTLPYIVEISEKGWKEAVRSNNEIKEGLNIISGRVVNKNVSEAFNVEYYNPDDQI
;
A
#
# COMPACT_ATOMS: atom_id res chain seq x y z
N ALA A 1 36.33 0.86 21.86
CA ALA A 1 35.12 1.44 21.23
C ALA A 1 34.12 0.33 20.95
N SER A 2 33.04 0.28 21.73
CA SER A 2 31.92 -0.64 21.50
C SER A 2 31.23 -0.19 20.23
N TYR A 3 31.53 -0.85 19.09
CA TYR A 3 30.71 -0.74 17.90
C TYR A 3 29.31 -1.23 18.27
N ARG A 4 28.35 -0.31 18.48
CA ARG A 4 26.93 -0.64 18.46
C ARG A 4 26.69 -1.34 17.14
N ARG A 5 26.47 -2.65 17.17
CA ARG A 5 25.97 -3.41 16.02
C ARG A 5 24.60 -2.81 15.69
N GLN A 6 24.56 -1.87 14.75
CA GLN A 6 23.32 -1.39 14.20
C GLN A 6 22.58 -2.61 13.66
N ARG A 7 21.47 -2.96 14.31
CA ARG A 7 20.54 -3.93 13.75
C ARG A 7 20.03 -3.30 12.45
N GLN A 8 20.34 -3.93 11.34
CA GLN A 8 19.84 -3.45 10.06
C GLN A 8 18.33 -3.66 10.04
N MET A 9 17.61 -2.57 10.03
CA MET A 9 16.17 -2.55 9.79
C MET A 9 15.94 -2.04 8.38
N CYS A 10 15.27 -2.81 7.55
CA CYS A 10 14.90 -2.42 6.20
C CYS A 10 13.38 -2.18 6.18
N ILE A 11 13.00 -0.91 6.10
CA ILE A 11 11.60 -0.50 5.90
C ILE A 11 11.42 -0.30 4.41
N ARG A 12 10.40 -0.94 3.83
CA ARG A 12 10.05 -0.78 2.41
C ARG A 12 8.59 -0.38 2.28
N ASP A 13 8.43 0.74 1.61
CA ASP A 13 7.18 1.25 1.11
C ASP A 13 7.33 1.41 -0.41
N SER A 14 6.75 0.51 -1.17
CA SER A 14 6.71 0.57 -2.63
C SER A 14 5.26 0.59 -3.05
N LEU A 15 4.63 1.74 -2.85
CA LEU A 15 3.27 1.98 -3.26
C LEU A 15 3.24 2.33 -4.77
N ILE A 16 2.61 1.47 -5.55
CA ILE A 16 2.21 1.78 -6.92
C ILE A 16 0.69 1.81 -6.91
N PRO A 17 0.05 2.98 -7.10
CA PRO A 17 -1.40 3.08 -7.05
C PRO A 17 -2.08 2.07 -7.98
N GLY A 18 -2.99 1.25 -7.44
CA GLY A 18 -3.74 0.24 -8.18
C GLY A 18 -2.96 -1.00 -8.66
N ALA A 19 -1.65 -1.11 -8.38
CA ALA A 19 -0.83 -2.23 -8.82
C ALA A 19 -0.27 -3.07 -7.67
N LYS A 20 0.21 -4.28 -7.98
CA LYS A 20 0.92 -5.13 -7.01
C LYS A 20 2.31 -4.54 -6.72
N ALA A 21 2.73 -4.60 -5.45
CA ALA A 21 4.07 -4.18 -5.05
C ALA A 21 5.16 -5.02 -5.74
N PRO A 22 6.23 -4.40 -6.26
CA PRO A 22 7.35 -5.14 -6.83
C PRO A 22 8.13 -5.90 -5.75
N LYS A 23 8.67 -7.07 -6.10
CA LYS A 23 9.47 -7.88 -5.17
C LYS A 23 10.92 -7.37 -5.13
N LEU A 24 11.25 -6.60 -4.10
CA LEU A 24 12.57 -5.96 -3.91
C LEU A 24 13.58 -6.88 -3.24
N ILE A 25 13.13 -7.80 -2.38
CA ILE A 25 13.97 -8.77 -1.70
C ILE A 25 13.49 -10.18 -2.05
N THR A 26 14.35 -10.93 -2.73
CA THR A 26 14.10 -12.33 -3.08
C THR A 26 14.54 -13.27 -1.96
N LYS A 27 14.11 -14.53 -1.98
CA LYS A 27 14.62 -15.58 -1.08
C LYS A 27 16.15 -15.76 -1.20
N LYS A 28 16.70 -15.52 -2.39
CA LYS A 28 18.15 -15.57 -2.60
C LYS A 28 18.85 -14.44 -1.86
N THR A 29 18.35 -13.22 -1.99
CA THR A 29 18.88 -12.03 -1.31
C THR A 29 18.76 -12.14 0.20
N LEU A 30 17.68 -12.77 0.70
CA LEU A 30 17.46 -12.94 2.14
C LEU A 30 18.62 -13.65 2.84
N LYS A 31 19.24 -14.64 2.18
CA LYS A 31 20.37 -15.41 2.72
C LYS A 31 21.64 -14.57 2.97
N PHE A 32 21.76 -13.41 2.34
CA PHE A 32 22.91 -12.49 2.54
C PHE A 32 22.64 -11.48 3.66
N LEU A 33 21.42 -11.43 4.21
CA LEU A 33 21.10 -10.56 5.32
C LEU A 33 21.64 -11.15 6.63
N LYS A 34 22.04 -10.26 7.55
CA LYS A 34 22.51 -10.68 8.87
C LYS A 34 21.37 -11.28 9.68
N LYS A 35 21.66 -12.37 10.41
CA LYS A 35 20.71 -12.93 11.38
C LYS A 35 20.31 -11.86 12.40
N GLY A 36 19.02 -11.78 12.70
CA GLY A 36 18.42 -10.75 13.56
C GLY A 36 18.17 -9.41 12.84
N CYS A 37 18.40 -9.32 11.52
CA CYS A 37 17.90 -8.24 10.70
C CYS A 37 16.37 -8.22 10.73
N VAL A 38 15.77 -7.04 10.66
CA VAL A 38 14.31 -6.84 10.67
C VAL A 38 13.88 -6.28 9.32
N LEU A 39 12.95 -6.94 8.67
CA LEU A 39 12.26 -6.48 7.47
C LEU A 39 10.85 -6.03 7.82
N VAL A 40 10.54 -4.77 7.54
CA VAL A 40 9.20 -4.19 7.71
C VAL A 40 8.59 -3.98 6.34
N ASP A 41 7.47 -4.63 6.07
CA ASP A 41 6.75 -4.54 4.80
C ASP A 41 5.47 -3.74 4.97
N ILE A 42 5.51 -2.46 4.58
CA ILE A 42 4.36 -1.57 4.65
C ILE A 42 3.38 -1.85 3.49
N ALA A 43 3.89 -2.33 2.36
CA ALA A 43 3.09 -2.63 1.18
C ALA A 43 2.45 -4.04 1.21
N ILE A 44 2.29 -4.63 2.41
CA ILE A 44 1.75 -5.98 2.56
C ILE A 44 0.35 -6.13 1.94
N ASP A 45 -0.49 -5.10 2.03
CA ASP A 45 -1.84 -5.07 1.46
C ASP A 45 -1.84 -5.14 -0.08
N GLN A 46 -0.73 -4.74 -0.71
CA GLN A 46 -0.49 -4.86 -2.17
C GLN A 46 0.32 -6.12 -2.55
N GLY A 47 0.32 -7.14 -1.70
CA GLY A 47 1.03 -8.39 -1.90
C GLY A 47 2.46 -8.41 -1.38
N GLY A 48 2.92 -7.33 -0.73
CA GLY A 48 4.21 -7.20 -0.09
C GLY A 48 5.40 -7.01 -1.04
N CYS A 49 6.45 -6.38 -0.54
CA CYS A 49 7.68 -6.06 -1.29
C CYS A 49 8.75 -7.16 -1.21
N PHE A 50 8.58 -8.18 -0.37
CA PHE A 50 9.51 -9.27 -0.25
C PHE A 50 8.89 -10.56 -0.81
N GLU A 51 9.69 -11.41 -1.41
CA GLU A 51 9.22 -12.71 -1.90
C GLU A 51 8.68 -13.60 -0.75
N THR A 52 9.18 -13.34 0.46
CA THR A 52 8.82 -14.04 1.69
C THR A 52 7.73 -13.36 2.50
N SER A 53 7.16 -12.25 2.03
CA SER A 53 6.09 -11.54 2.74
C SER A 53 4.84 -12.39 2.89
N LYS A 54 4.31 -12.41 4.12
CA LYS A 54 3.02 -13.00 4.47
C LYS A 54 2.30 -12.04 5.39
N PRO A 55 1.01 -11.74 5.17
CA PRO A 55 0.25 -10.89 6.07
C PRO A 55 0.25 -11.44 7.50
N THR A 56 0.45 -10.56 8.45
CA THR A 56 0.38 -10.86 9.90
C THR A 56 -0.64 -9.95 10.57
N THR A 57 -0.96 -10.24 11.82
CA THR A 57 -1.92 -9.48 12.63
C THR A 57 -1.21 -8.77 13.77
N HIS A 58 -1.88 -7.82 14.43
CA HIS A 58 -1.35 -7.16 15.61
C HIS A 58 -1.12 -8.13 16.80
N GLU A 59 -1.85 -9.24 16.87
CA GLU A 59 -1.67 -10.27 17.89
C GLU A 59 -0.42 -11.11 17.65
N ASN A 60 -0.13 -11.44 16.37
CA ASN A 60 1.02 -12.24 15.95
C ASN A 60 1.80 -11.47 14.86
N PRO A 61 2.52 -10.38 15.24
CA PRO A 61 3.00 -9.39 14.29
C PRO A 61 4.23 -9.81 13.48
N THR A 62 4.97 -10.82 13.95
CA THR A 62 6.27 -11.20 13.38
C THR A 62 6.40 -12.69 13.12
N TYR A 63 7.26 -13.04 12.17
CA TYR A 63 7.77 -14.39 11.95
C TYR A 63 9.23 -14.35 11.51
N ILE A 64 9.92 -15.48 11.55
CA ILE A 64 11.34 -15.57 11.23
C ILE A 64 11.54 -16.54 10.06
N ILE A 65 12.30 -16.11 9.04
CA ILE A 65 12.78 -16.94 7.94
C ILE A 65 14.28 -16.72 7.80
N ASP A 66 15.06 -17.80 7.77
CA ASP A 66 16.54 -17.79 7.66
C ASP A 66 17.24 -16.88 8.69
N GLY A 67 16.63 -16.74 9.88
CA GLY A 67 17.13 -15.88 10.95
C GLY A 67 16.85 -14.39 10.78
N VAL A 68 16.04 -14.02 9.78
CA VAL A 68 15.57 -12.64 9.53
C VAL A 68 14.14 -12.49 10.02
N VAL A 69 13.89 -11.47 10.85
CA VAL A 69 12.57 -11.15 11.39
C VAL A 69 11.76 -10.39 10.36
N HIS A 70 10.55 -10.86 10.09
CA HIS A 70 9.59 -10.20 9.22
C HIS A 70 8.48 -9.58 10.06
N TYR A 71 8.16 -8.31 9.82
CA TYR A 71 7.01 -7.60 10.34
C TYR A 71 6.15 -7.15 9.17
N CYS A 72 5.00 -7.79 8.99
CA CYS A 72 4.13 -7.63 7.83
C CYS A 72 2.67 -7.46 8.27
N VAL A 73 2.44 -6.65 9.31
CA VAL A 73 1.09 -6.42 9.85
C VAL A 73 0.27 -5.64 8.83
N ALA A 74 -0.83 -6.22 8.38
CA ALA A 74 -1.84 -5.51 7.62
C ALA A 74 -2.49 -4.44 8.52
N ASN A 75 -2.76 -3.26 7.94
CA ASN A 75 -3.31 -2.13 8.68
C ASN A 75 -2.44 -1.73 9.90
N MET A 76 -1.16 -1.50 9.70
CA MET A 76 -0.26 -0.97 10.75
C MET A 76 -0.82 0.27 11.47
N PRO A 77 -1.50 1.22 10.77
CA PRO A 77 -2.16 2.37 11.42
C PRO A 77 -3.18 1.99 12.50
N GLY A 78 -3.74 0.79 12.45
CA GLY A 78 -4.65 0.27 13.47
C GLY A 78 -4.04 0.11 14.86
N ALA A 79 -2.70 0.12 14.99
CA ALA A 79 -2.01 0.14 16.28
C ALA A 79 -2.13 1.48 17.01
N VAL A 80 -2.43 2.56 16.29
CA VAL A 80 -2.61 3.93 16.83
C VAL A 80 -3.88 4.57 16.23
N PRO A 81 -5.07 3.99 16.49
CA PRO A 81 -6.28 4.27 15.73
C PRO A 81 -6.73 5.73 15.83
N TYR A 82 -6.60 6.35 16.99
CA TYR A 82 -6.97 7.75 17.17
C TYR A 82 -6.17 8.67 16.24
N THR A 83 -4.84 8.61 16.31
CA THR A 83 -3.95 9.44 15.47
C THR A 83 -4.12 9.16 13.99
N SER A 84 -4.24 7.89 13.63
CA SER A 84 -4.41 7.48 12.23
C SER A 84 -5.73 7.96 11.65
N THR A 85 -6.82 7.90 12.41
CA THR A 85 -8.13 8.38 11.99
C THR A 85 -8.10 9.89 11.79
N GLN A 86 -7.51 10.65 12.71
CA GLN A 86 -7.39 12.11 12.57
C GLN A 86 -6.59 12.48 11.31
N ALA A 87 -5.45 11.83 11.10
CA ALA A 87 -4.62 12.09 9.91
C ALA A 87 -5.37 11.78 8.62
N LEU A 88 -5.99 10.61 8.52
CA LEU A 88 -6.75 10.18 7.34
C LEU A 88 -7.94 11.12 7.08
N THR A 89 -8.73 11.44 8.10
CA THR A 89 -9.89 12.31 7.97
C THR A 89 -9.50 13.70 7.49
N ASN A 90 -8.45 14.30 8.09
CA ASN A 90 -7.97 15.62 7.68
C ASN A 90 -7.53 15.67 6.21
N MET A 91 -6.94 14.58 5.70
CA MET A 91 -6.50 14.51 4.31
C MET A 91 -7.64 14.21 3.33
N THR A 92 -8.65 13.43 3.72
CA THR A 92 -9.71 12.97 2.82
C THR A 92 -10.94 13.88 2.81
N LEU A 93 -11.23 14.57 3.93
CA LEU A 93 -12.42 15.41 4.08
C LEU A 93 -12.59 16.46 2.97
N PRO A 94 -11.55 17.19 2.54
CA PRO A 94 -11.68 18.18 1.46
C PRO A 94 -12.25 17.58 0.16
N TYR A 95 -11.80 16.39 -0.22
CA TYR A 95 -12.30 15.69 -1.42
C TYR A 95 -13.74 15.24 -1.26
N ILE A 96 -14.11 14.76 -0.06
CA ILE A 96 -15.49 14.34 0.23
C ILE A 96 -16.44 15.53 0.14
N VAL A 97 -16.04 16.68 0.69
CA VAL A 97 -16.82 17.93 0.61
C VAL A 97 -16.97 18.36 -0.84
N GLU A 98 -15.88 18.39 -1.62
CA GLU A 98 -15.92 18.76 -3.03
C GLU A 98 -16.85 17.87 -3.85
N ILE A 99 -16.78 16.55 -3.67
CA ILE A 99 -17.67 15.59 -4.34
C ILE A 99 -19.13 15.80 -3.91
N SER A 100 -19.38 16.11 -2.62
CA SER A 100 -20.72 16.34 -2.10
C SER A 100 -21.34 17.62 -2.65
N GLU A 101 -20.57 18.68 -2.80
CA GLU A 101 -21.05 19.99 -3.29
C GLU A 101 -21.26 20.02 -4.79
N LYS A 102 -20.33 19.49 -5.57
CA LYS A 102 -20.34 19.54 -7.04
C LYS A 102 -21.00 18.34 -7.70
N GLY A 103 -21.18 17.24 -6.96
CA GLY A 103 -21.46 15.93 -7.52
C GLY A 103 -20.20 15.30 -8.15
N TRP A 104 -20.15 13.97 -8.20
CA TRP A 104 -18.95 13.25 -8.57
C TRP A 104 -18.44 13.55 -9.99
N LYS A 105 -19.32 13.76 -10.97
CA LYS A 105 -18.92 14.05 -12.37
C LYS A 105 -18.18 15.37 -12.47
N GLU A 106 -18.71 16.42 -11.88
CA GLU A 106 -18.11 17.75 -11.94
C GLU A 106 -16.83 17.80 -11.07
N ALA A 107 -16.83 17.15 -9.92
CA ALA A 107 -15.62 17.03 -9.09
C ALA A 107 -14.47 16.34 -9.86
N VAL A 108 -14.76 15.27 -10.59
CA VAL A 108 -13.76 14.57 -11.44
C VAL A 108 -13.26 15.45 -12.58
N ARG A 109 -14.14 16.25 -13.22
CA ARG A 109 -13.74 17.15 -14.30
C ARG A 109 -12.89 18.32 -13.82
N SER A 110 -13.16 18.82 -12.62
CA SER A 110 -12.51 20.01 -12.07
C SER A 110 -11.28 19.70 -11.20
N ASN A 111 -11.11 18.45 -10.75
CA ASN A 111 -10.02 18.05 -9.86
C ASN A 111 -9.34 16.77 -10.36
N ASN A 112 -8.07 16.92 -10.81
CA ASN A 112 -7.31 15.80 -11.37
C ASN A 112 -6.99 14.73 -10.32
N GLU A 113 -6.82 15.09 -9.05
CA GLU A 113 -6.55 14.12 -7.98
C GLU A 113 -7.75 13.20 -7.75
N ILE A 114 -8.97 13.76 -7.80
CA ILE A 114 -10.21 12.96 -7.75
C ILE A 114 -10.31 12.07 -9.00
N LYS A 115 -9.97 12.59 -10.17
CA LYS A 115 -9.96 11.82 -11.42
C LYS A 115 -9.00 10.64 -11.37
N GLU A 116 -7.78 10.84 -10.85
CA GLU A 116 -6.79 9.77 -10.67
C GLU A 116 -7.22 8.71 -9.66
N GLY A 117 -8.08 9.06 -8.71
CA GLY A 117 -8.69 8.14 -7.74
C GLY A 117 -9.78 7.24 -8.31
N LEU A 118 -10.25 7.47 -9.54
CA LEU A 118 -11.29 6.65 -10.15
C LEU A 118 -10.81 5.25 -10.46
N ASN A 119 -11.55 4.25 -10.00
CA ASN A 119 -11.27 2.85 -10.31
C ASN A 119 -12.38 2.20 -11.15
N ILE A 120 -13.64 2.47 -10.81
CA ILE A 120 -14.80 1.85 -11.46
C ILE A 120 -15.89 2.92 -11.66
N ILE A 121 -16.46 2.98 -12.86
CA ILE A 121 -17.65 3.79 -13.19
C ILE A 121 -18.71 2.88 -13.81
N SER A 122 -19.89 2.82 -13.21
CA SER A 122 -21.02 2.02 -13.72
C SER A 122 -20.64 0.56 -14.04
N GLY A 123 -19.81 -0.06 -13.20
CA GLY A 123 -19.34 -1.43 -13.37
C GLY A 123 -18.17 -1.63 -14.35
N ARG A 124 -17.68 -0.56 -14.98
CA ARG A 124 -16.53 -0.59 -15.90
C ARG A 124 -15.26 -0.13 -15.19
N VAL A 125 -14.18 -0.89 -15.35
CA VAL A 125 -12.88 -0.55 -14.77
C VAL A 125 -12.23 0.56 -15.59
N VAL A 126 -11.97 1.70 -14.96
CA VAL A 126 -11.41 2.90 -15.58
C VAL A 126 -10.00 3.25 -15.07
N ASN A 127 -9.41 2.40 -14.25
CA ASN A 127 -8.02 2.49 -13.81
C ASN A 127 -7.20 1.40 -14.51
N LYS A 128 -6.18 1.82 -15.27
CA LYS A 128 -5.34 0.92 -16.05
C LYS A 128 -4.60 -0.10 -15.19
N ASN A 129 -4.02 0.35 -14.05
CA ASN A 129 -3.29 -0.53 -13.15
C ASN A 129 -4.21 -1.60 -12.53
N VAL A 130 -5.45 -1.22 -12.20
CA VAL A 130 -6.46 -2.17 -11.70
C VAL A 130 -6.85 -3.17 -12.78
N SER A 131 -7.08 -2.71 -14.00
CA SER A 131 -7.37 -3.57 -15.16
C SER A 131 -6.25 -4.61 -15.37
N GLU A 132 -5.00 -4.19 -15.38
CA GLU A 132 -3.84 -5.07 -15.53
C GLU A 132 -3.69 -6.04 -14.35
N ALA A 133 -3.88 -5.57 -13.11
CA ALA A 133 -3.72 -6.40 -11.90
C ALA A 133 -4.75 -7.54 -11.82
N PHE A 134 -5.96 -7.30 -12.32
CA PHE A 134 -7.08 -8.27 -12.29
C PHE A 134 -7.35 -8.94 -13.64
N ASN A 135 -6.60 -8.56 -14.69
CA ASN A 135 -6.78 -9.06 -16.06
C ASN A 135 -8.23 -8.88 -16.55
N VAL A 136 -8.77 -7.67 -16.37
CA VAL A 136 -10.10 -7.27 -16.82
C VAL A 136 -10.01 -6.14 -17.84
N GLU A 137 -11.07 -5.93 -18.62
CA GLU A 137 -11.10 -4.91 -19.65
C GLU A 137 -10.98 -3.49 -19.07
N TYR A 138 -10.16 -2.67 -19.69
CA TYR A 138 -9.98 -1.25 -19.36
C TYR A 138 -10.90 -0.38 -20.23
N TYR A 139 -11.55 0.61 -19.62
CA TYR A 139 -12.33 1.63 -20.29
C TYR A 139 -11.75 3.01 -19.98
N ASN A 140 -11.68 3.88 -21.01
CA ASN A 140 -11.20 5.24 -20.80
C ASN A 140 -12.18 6.01 -19.88
N PRO A 141 -11.74 6.61 -18.77
CA PRO A 141 -12.62 7.37 -17.88
C PRO A 141 -13.31 8.54 -18.57
N ASP A 142 -12.66 9.22 -19.55
CA ASP A 142 -13.22 10.37 -20.25
C ASP A 142 -14.45 9.99 -21.10
N ASP A 143 -14.56 8.73 -21.52
CA ASP A 143 -15.72 8.24 -22.27
C ASP A 143 -16.90 7.85 -21.36
N GLN A 144 -16.69 7.85 -20.02
CA GLN A 144 -17.67 7.40 -19.02
C GLN A 144 -18.21 8.55 -18.16
N ILE A 145 -17.60 9.73 -18.19
CA ILE A 145 -17.96 10.95 -17.44
C ILE A 145 -18.82 11.86 -18.31
#